data_dff1ad9ea74cdd9cb8709657fc0a3d44
#
_entry.id   dff1ad9ea74cdd9cb8709657fc0a3d44
#
_cell.length_a   1.000
_cell.length_b   1.000
_cell.length_c   1.000
_cell.angle_alpha   90.00
_cell.angle_beta   90.00
_cell.angle_gamma   90.00
#
_symmetry.space_group_name_H-M   'P 1'
#
loop_
_entity.id
_entity.type
_entity.pdbx_description
1 polymer ?
#
loop_
_entity_poly.entity_id
_entity_poly.type
_entity_poly.pdbx_seq_one_letter_code
_entity_poly.pdbx_strand_id
1 'polypeptide(L)'
;KWFWPEKHKKVLIVLIGSMFGRELPLTVTQMLWVNMIIDTFAAAALASLPPNPKVMNEMPRKSTDFIISPKMRNYILGIGLSFTVLLLGLMYWFTINDGVMSRHDLSVFFTTFVMLQFWNMFNAKAFLSHGSAFKNLKDSTGFLIVMFIIPIGQYLIVQFGGEVFRTVPLSWKDWGIIVGLTSLVLWIGEILRLMKKQ
;
A
#
# COMPACT_ATOMS: atom_id res chain seq x y z
N LYS A 1 -1.08 -19.58 14.16
CA LYS A 1 -1.72 -19.77 12.85
C LYS A 1 -2.84 -18.75 12.64
N TRP A 2 -2.58 -17.47 12.70
CA TRP A 2 -3.48 -16.46 12.17
C TRP A 2 -2.61 -15.39 11.55
N PHE A 3 -2.35 -15.59 10.29
CA PHE A 3 -1.89 -14.57 9.40
C PHE A 3 -3.05 -13.58 9.27
N TRP A 4 -2.96 -12.44 9.93
CA TRP A 4 -3.83 -11.27 9.72
C TRP A 4 -3.10 -10.33 8.75
N PRO A 5 -3.17 -10.61 7.44
CA PRO A 5 -2.57 -9.73 6.48
C PRO A 5 -3.64 -8.82 5.91
N GLU A 6 -3.24 -7.82 5.27
CA GLU A 6 -3.80 -6.91 4.27
C GLU A 6 -5.24 -7.19 3.75
N LYS A 7 -5.71 -8.46 3.72
CA LYS A 7 -7.06 -8.86 3.29
C LYS A 7 -8.17 -8.12 4.04
N HIS A 8 -8.00 -7.87 5.33
CA HIS A 8 -9.06 -7.24 6.14
C HIS A 8 -9.22 -5.76 5.89
N LYS A 9 -8.17 -5.05 5.48
CA LYS A 9 -8.25 -3.62 5.11
C LYS A 9 -9.09 -3.44 3.84
N LYS A 10 -8.88 -4.31 2.86
CA LYS A 10 -9.63 -4.31 1.59
C LYS A 10 -11.09 -4.67 1.83
N VAL A 11 -11.33 -5.69 2.65
CA VAL A 11 -12.67 -6.12 3.07
C VAL A 11 -13.37 -5.02 3.87
N LEU A 12 -12.66 -4.30 4.74
CA LEU A 12 -13.24 -3.24 5.55
C LEU A 12 -13.72 -2.06 4.68
N ILE A 13 -12.93 -1.64 3.70
CA ILE A 13 -13.31 -0.57 2.76
C ILE A 13 -14.53 -0.99 1.92
N VAL A 14 -14.53 -2.23 1.44
CA VAL A 14 -15.66 -2.77 0.66
C VAL A 14 -16.90 -2.93 1.53
N LEU A 15 -16.77 -3.48 2.75
CA LEU A 15 -17.88 -3.63 3.69
C LEU A 15 -18.47 -2.28 4.10
N ILE A 16 -17.64 -1.32 4.48
CA ILE A 16 -18.12 0.00 4.85
C ILE A 16 -18.77 0.69 3.64
N GLY A 17 -18.13 0.62 2.45
CA GLY A 17 -18.71 1.17 1.22
C GLY A 17 -20.07 0.55 0.88
N SER A 18 -20.20 -0.78 1.00
CA SER A 18 -21.47 -1.47 0.74
C SER A 18 -22.56 -1.21 1.81
N MET A 19 -22.18 -0.99 3.06
CA MET A 19 -23.13 -0.60 4.13
C MET A 19 -23.81 0.75 3.88
N PHE A 20 -23.17 1.64 3.11
CA PHE A 20 -23.78 2.91 2.72
C PHE A 20 -24.65 2.83 1.44
N GLY A 21 -24.93 1.61 0.93
CA GLY A 21 -25.79 1.40 -0.24
C GLY A 21 -25.23 1.99 -1.54
N ARG A 22 -23.93 2.22 -1.62
CA ARG A 22 -23.23 2.81 -2.76
C ARG A 22 -22.52 1.76 -3.60
N GLU A 23 -22.25 2.07 -4.86
CA GLU A 23 -21.45 1.20 -5.72
C GLU A 23 -20.09 0.90 -5.08
N LEU A 24 -19.62 -0.33 -5.26
CA LEU A 24 -18.31 -0.75 -4.76
C LEU A 24 -17.21 0.13 -5.37
N PRO A 25 -16.38 0.78 -4.55
CA PRO A 25 -15.32 1.66 -5.04
C PRO A 25 -14.20 0.90 -5.76
N LEU A 26 -14.11 -0.41 -5.54
CA LEU A 26 -13.16 -1.30 -6.22
C LEU A 26 -13.90 -2.50 -6.82
N THR A 27 -13.60 -2.81 -8.08
CA THR A 27 -14.12 -4.01 -8.74
C THR A 27 -13.36 -5.27 -8.32
N VAL A 28 -13.96 -6.43 -8.57
CA VAL A 28 -13.31 -7.73 -8.33
C VAL A 28 -11.98 -7.83 -9.08
N THR A 29 -11.94 -7.37 -10.33
CA THR A 29 -10.74 -7.38 -11.17
C THR A 29 -9.63 -6.50 -10.57
N GLN A 30 -9.99 -5.31 -10.08
CA GLN A 30 -9.05 -4.42 -9.38
C GLN A 30 -8.53 -5.05 -8.08
N MET A 31 -9.40 -5.72 -7.32
CA MET A 31 -8.98 -6.44 -6.11
C MET A 31 -8.04 -7.60 -6.42
N LEU A 32 -8.30 -8.34 -7.51
CA LEU A 32 -7.40 -9.41 -7.97
C LEU A 32 -6.04 -8.85 -8.37
N TRP A 33 -6.00 -7.74 -9.09
CA TRP A 33 -4.75 -7.05 -9.42
C TRP A 33 -3.97 -6.67 -8.17
N VAL A 34 -4.61 -6.01 -7.22
CA VAL A 34 -3.98 -5.60 -5.95
C VAL A 34 -3.47 -6.82 -5.18
N ASN A 35 -4.25 -7.90 -5.07
CA ASN A 35 -3.84 -9.10 -4.34
C ASN A 35 -2.70 -9.83 -5.05
N MET A 36 -2.78 -10.00 -6.37
CA MET A 36 -1.78 -10.75 -7.13
C MET A 36 -0.46 -9.98 -7.23
N ILE A 37 -0.51 -8.70 -7.60
CA ILE A 37 0.70 -7.94 -7.87
C ILE A 37 1.27 -7.34 -6.59
N ILE A 38 0.48 -6.63 -5.80
CA ILE A 38 1.02 -5.92 -4.64
C ILE A 38 1.35 -6.88 -3.52
N ASP A 39 0.43 -7.78 -3.16
CA ASP A 39 0.67 -8.68 -2.02
C ASP A 39 1.74 -9.73 -2.35
N THR A 40 1.70 -10.31 -3.56
CA THR A 40 2.64 -11.37 -3.94
C THR A 40 4.02 -10.80 -4.25
N PHE A 41 4.11 -9.79 -5.12
CA PHE A 41 5.40 -9.23 -5.51
C PHE A 41 6.03 -8.40 -4.39
N ALA A 42 5.24 -7.63 -3.63
CA ALA A 42 5.78 -6.91 -2.48
C ALA A 42 6.28 -7.87 -1.39
N ALA A 43 5.57 -8.97 -1.14
CA ALA A 43 6.04 -9.99 -0.21
C ALA A 43 7.33 -10.65 -0.70
N ALA A 44 7.42 -11.01 -1.99
CA ALA A 44 8.64 -11.56 -2.60
C ALA A 44 9.80 -10.56 -2.55
N ALA A 45 9.54 -9.28 -2.83
CA ALA A 45 10.53 -8.21 -2.74
C ALA A 45 11.08 -8.05 -1.31
N LEU A 46 10.20 -8.06 -0.31
CA LEU A 46 10.61 -7.96 1.09
C LEU A 46 11.33 -9.22 1.58
N ALA A 47 10.93 -10.41 1.09
CA ALA A 47 11.61 -11.66 1.40
C ALA A 47 13.01 -11.76 0.77
N SER A 48 13.26 -11.07 -0.33
CA SER A 48 14.57 -11.04 -1.00
C SER A 48 15.57 -10.05 -0.37
N LEU A 49 15.18 -9.33 0.70
CA LEU A 49 16.08 -8.40 1.38
C LEU A 49 17.25 -9.17 2.02
N PRO A 50 18.49 -8.63 1.92
CA PRO A 50 19.63 -9.24 2.57
C PRO A 50 19.45 -9.27 4.09
N PRO A 51 19.90 -10.32 4.78
CA PRO A 51 19.79 -10.42 6.23
C PRO A 51 20.47 -9.25 6.92
N ASN A 52 19.84 -8.72 7.97
CA ASN A 52 20.43 -7.64 8.75
C ASN A 52 21.49 -8.23 9.70
N PRO A 53 22.78 -7.82 9.60
CA PRO A 53 23.84 -8.34 10.48
C PRO A 53 23.53 -8.15 11.99
N LYS A 54 22.74 -7.16 12.34
CA LYS A 54 22.35 -6.90 13.73
C LYS A 54 21.50 -8.00 14.35
N VAL A 55 20.81 -8.80 13.52
CA VAL A 55 19.98 -9.92 14.00
C VAL A 55 20.83 -10.97 14.72
N MET A 56 22.10 -11.11 14.34
CA MET A 56 23.03 -12.05 14.99
C MET A 56 23.39 -11.65 16.42
N ASN A 57 23.19 -10.38 16.79
CA ASN A 57 23.42 -9.86 18.13
C ASN A 57 22.15 -9.84 19.00
N GLU A 58 21.02 -10.24 18.46
CA GLU A 58 19.75 -10.33 19.18
C GLU A 58 19.58 -11.71 19.82
N MET A 59 18.98 -11.76 21.01
CA MET A 59 18.66 -13.04 21.64
C MET A 59 17.65 -13.82 20.79
N PRO A 60 17.79 -15.17 20.72
CA PRO A 60 16.82 -16.01 20.04
C PRO A 60 15.41 -15.79 20.59
N ARG A 61 14.43 -15.71 19.70
CA ARG A 61 13.02 -15.64 20.09
C ARG A 61 12.62 -16.93 20.81
N LYS A 62 11.84 -16.79 21.86
CA LYS A 62 11.23 -17.95 22.53
C LYS A 62 10.19 -18.58 21.60
N SER A 63 10.07 -19.90 21.61
CA SER A 63 9.07 -20.64 20.80
C SER A 63 7.62 -20.28 21.15
N THR A 64 7.41 -19.67 22.32
CA THR A 64 6.11 -19.17 22.80
C THR A 64 5.79 -17.74 22.36
N ASP A 65 6.76 -17.03 21.77
CA ASP A 65 6.54 -15.64 21.35
C ASP A 65 5.66 -15.58 20.08
N PHE A 66 4.73 -14.65 20.08
CA PHE A 66 3.91 -14.39 18.88
C PHE A 66 4.79 -13.91 17.72
N ILE A 67 4.51 -14.41 16.51
CA ILE A 67 5.22 -14.02 15.28
C ILE A 67 5.12 -12.51 15.06
N ILE A 68 3.95 -11.92 15.38
CA ILE A 68 3.72 -10.48 15.30
C ILE A 68 4.04 -9.83 16.64
N SER A 69 5.15 -9.11 16.70
CA SER A 69 5.50 -8.34 17.89
C SER A 69 4.50 -7.21 18.17
N PRO A 70 4.33 -6.74 19.43
CA PRO A 70 3.46 -5.61 19.73
C PRO A 70 3.79 -4.34 18.91
N LYS A 71 5.07 -4.09 18.66
CA LYS A 71 5.52 -2.98 17.80
C LYS A 71 5.03 -3.14 16.35
N MET A 72 5.15 -4.34 15.81
CA MET A 72 4.69 -4.66 14.45
C MET A 72 3.16 -4.56 14.34
N ARG A 73 2.43 -5.06 15.34
CA ARG A 73 0.97 -4.94 15.40
C ARG A 73 0.53 -3.48 15.39
N ASN A 74 1.11 -2.65 16.26
CA ASN A 74 0.74 -1.23 16.35
C ASN A 74 1.08 -0.49 15.05
N TYR A 75 2.19 -0.83 14.39
CA TYR A 75 2.55 -0.29 13.09
C TYR A 75 1.52 -0.67 12.01
N ILE A 76 1.15 -1.95 11.91
CA ILE A 76 0.16 -2.43 10.95
C ILE A 76 -1.20 -1.78 11.17
N LEU A 77 -1.67 -1.72 12.43
CA LEU A 77 -2.95 -1.11 12.76
C LEU A 77 -2.95 0.40 12.50
N GLY A 78 -1.88 1.10 12.87
CA GLY A 78 -1.75 2.54 12.65
C GLY A 78 -1.80 2.90 11.15
N ILE A 79 -0.98 2.24 10.32
CA ILE A 79 -1.00 2.48 8.87
C ILE A 79 -2.33 2.06 8.25
N GLY A 80 -2.85 0.89 8.64
CA GLY A 80 -4.12 0.41 8.12
C GLY A 80 -5.28 1.36 8.40
N LEU A 81 -5.37 1.85 9.64
CA LEU A 81 -6.40 2.82 10.01
C LEU A 81 -6.21 4.14 9.25
N SER A 82 -4.99 4.65 9.17
CA SER A 82 -4.69 5.89 8.42
C SER A 82 -5.10 5.79 6.96
N PHE A 83 -4.79 4.68 6.28
CA PHE A 83 -5.18 4.46 4.89
C PHE A 83 -6.70 4.33 4.75
N THR A 84 -7.35 3.63 5.67
CA THR A 84 -8.82 3.50 5.67
C THR A 84 -9.48 4.86 5.80
N VAL A 85 -9.06 5.68 6.77
CA VAL A 85 -9.61 7.03 6.96
C VAL A 85 -9.36 7.91 5.73
N LEU A 86 -8.15 7.88 5.15
CA LEU A 86 -7.83 8.66 3.96
C LEU A 86 -8.70 8.25 2.77
N LEU A 87 -8.84 6.96 2.52
CA LEU A 87 -9.61 6.46 1.38
C LEU A 87 -11.11 6.66 1.56
N LEU A 88 -11.64 6.53 2.79
CA LEU A 88 -13.03 6.88 3.07
C LEU A 88 -13.27 8.38 2.92
N GLY A 89 -12.33 9.22 3.34
CA GLY A 89 -12.38 10.65 3.12
C GLY A 89 -12.38 11.02 1.64
N LEU A 90 -11.54 10.37 0.83
CA LEU A 90 -11.49 10.56 -0.62
C LEU A 90 -12.80 10.09 -1.29
N MET A 91 -13.34 8.96 -0.87
CA MET A 91 -14.63 8.46 -1.36
C MET A 91 -15.76 9.44 -1.01
N TYR A 92 -15.78 9.95 0.21
CA TYR A 92 -16.75 10.97 0.64
C TYR A 92 -16.63 12.25 -0.19
N TRP A 93 -15.40 12.72 -0.43
CA TRP A 93 -15.14 13.89 -1.26
C TRP A 93 -15.71 13.77 -2.68
N PHE A 94 -15.51 12.62 -3.32
CA PHE A 94 -16.03 12.36 -4.67
C PHE A 94 -17.56 12.19 -4.71
N THR A 95 -18.18 11.83 -3.60
CA THR A 95 -19.63 11.57 -3.56
C THR A 95 -20.44 12.74 -2.98
N ILE A 96 -19.80 13.78 -2.45
CA ILE A 96 -20.52 14.87 -1.73
C ILE A 96 -21.41 15.71 -2.66
N ASN A 97 -21.03 15.89 -3.92
CA ASN A 97 -21.75 16.73 -4.87
C ASN A 97 -22.80 15.94 -5.67
N ASP A 98 -22.41 14.80 -6.24
CA ASP A 98 -23.22 14.05 -7.22
C ASP A 98 -23.82 12.74 -6.67
N GLY A 99 -23.51 12.39 -5.43
CA GLY A 99 -23.99 11.15 -4.80
C GLY A 99 -23.38 9.86 -5.34
N VAL A 100 -22.75 9.90 -6.52
CA VAL A 100 -22.14 8.74 -7.22
C VAL A 100 -20.75 9.13 -7.72
N MET A 101 -19.79 8.21 -7.65
CA MET A 101 -18.45 8.41 -8.20
C MET A 101 -18.47 8.25 -9.73
N SER A 102 -17.90 9.21 -10.44
CA SER A 102 -17.70 9.11 -11.88
C SER A 102 -16.66 8.02 -12.23
N ARG A 103 -16.61 7.60 -13.49
CA ARG A 103 -15.55 6.69 -13.97
C ARG A 103 -14.15 7.23 -13.73
N HIS A 104 -13.97 8.54 -13.85
CA HIS A 104 -12.73 9.23 -13.56
C HIS A 104 -12.39 9.12 -12.05
N ASP A 105 -13.33 9.38 -11.17
CA ASP A 105 -13.12 9.32 -9.71
C ASP A 105 -12.76 7.90 -9.25
N LEU A 106 -13.41 6.89 -9.84
CA LEU A 106 -13.08 5.48 -9.60
C LEU A 106 -11.63 5.15 -10.02
N SER A 107 -11.17 5.69 -11.16
CA SER A 107 -9.79 5.51 -11.63
C SER A 107 -8.79 6.21 -10.73
N VAL A 108 -9.10 7.43 -10.27
CA VAL A 108 -8.30 8.18 -9.30
C VAL A 108 -8.24 7.45 -7.96
N PHE A 109 -9.39 6.96 -7.47
CA PHE A 109 -9.48 6.21 -6.22
C PHE A 109 -8.64 4.93 -6.26
N PHE A 110 -8.81 4.12 -7.31
CA PHE A 110 -8.05 2.89 -7.51
C PHE A 110 -6.55 3.15 -7.57
N THR A 111 -6.13 4.17 -8.35
CA THR A 111 -4.71 4.52 -8.48
C THR A 111 -4.14 5.03 -7.17
N THR A 112 -4.88 5.86 -6.44
CA THR A 112 -4.50 6.34 -5.11
C THR A 112 -4.30 5.18 -4.14
N PHE A 113 -5.22 4.21 -4.13
CA PHE A 113 -5.13 3.02 -3.30
C PHE A 113 -3.87 2.21 -3.58
N VAL A 114 -3.56 1.96 -4.86
CA VAL A 114 -2.35 1.22 -5.27
C VAL A 114 -1.09 1.99 -4.91
N MET A 115 -1.04 3.29 -5.17
CA MET A 115 0.15 4.11 -4.90
C MET A 115 0.42 4.27 -3.40
N LEU A 116 -0.60 4.33 -2.55
CA LEU A 116 -0.42 4.30 -1.10
C LEU A 116 0.26 3.02 -0.62
N GLN A 117 -0.15 1.87 -1.16
CA GLN A 117 0.47 0.58 -0.83
C GLN A 117 1.89 0.49 -1.38
N PHE A 118 2.12 0.99 -2.59
CA PHE A 118 3.44 1.07 -3.20
C PHE A 118 4.43 1.85 -2.32
N TRP A 119 4.07 3.04 -1.86
CA TRP A 119 4.93 3.82 -0.97
C TRP A 119 5.09 3.17 0.41
N ASN A 120 4.04 2.50 0.89
CA ASN A 120 4.11 1.77 2.15
C ASN A 120 5.05 0.56 2.10
N MET A 121 5.29 -0.03 0.94
CA MET A 121 6.28 -1.10 0.76
C MET A 121 7.69 -0.63 1.15
N PHE A 122 8.06 0.61 0.86
CA PHE A 122 9.32 1.20 1.30
C PHE A 122 9.38 1.38 2.83
N ASN A 123 8.27 1.77 3.44
CA ASN A 123 8.17 1.86 4.90
C ASN A 123 8.27 0.49 5.56
N ALA A 124 7.68 -0.55 4.97
CA ALA A 124 7.82 -1.93 5.45
C ALA A 124 9.26 -2.42 5.33
N LYS A 125 9.96 -2.13 4.22
CA LYS A 125 11.40 -2.40 4.07
C LYS A 125 12.21 -1.72 5.16
N ALA A 126 11.96 -0.44 5.42
CA ALA A 126 12.65 0.32 6.46
C ALA A 126 12.40 -0.25 7.87
N PHE A 127 11.19 -0.71 8.14
CA PHE A 127 10.84 -1.37 9.40
C PHE A 127 11.63 -2.67 9.58
N LEU A 128 11.73 -3.50 8.55
CA LEU A 128 12.46 -4.78 8.58
C LEU A 128 13.98 -4.58 8.65
N SER A 129 14.51 -3.59 7.93
CA SER A 129 15.96 -3.32 7.87
C SER A 129 16.48 -2.49 9.04
N HIS A 130 15.61 -2.00 9.94
CA HIS A 130 15.95 -1.09 11.03
C HIS A 130 16.74 0.16 10.55
N GLY A 131 16.40 0.67 9.37
CA GLY A 131 17.09 1.79 8.74
C GLY A 131 16.20 2.69 7.89
N SER A 132 16.82 3.50 7.04
CA SER A 132 16.10 4.28 6.03
C SER A 132 15.53 3.36 4.94
N ALA A 133 14.38 3.76 4.37
CA ALA A 133 13.75 3.06 3.26
C ALA A 133 14.67 2.97 2.02
N PHE A 134 15.59 3.92 1.88
CA PHE A 134 16.53 3.99 0.74
C PHE A 134 17.84 3.26 0.97
N LYS A 135 18.11 2.79 2.22
CA LYS A 135 19.34 2.09 2.53
C LYS A 135 19.39 0.75 1.80
N ASN A 136 20.57 0.43 1.22
CA ASN A 136 20.85 -0.86 0.55
C ASN A 136 19.81 -1.24 -0.53
N LEU A 137 19.25 -0.26 -1.24
CA LEU A 137 18.34 -0.53 -2.37
C LEU A 137 19.03 -1.31 -3.49
N LYS A 138 20.29 -0.98 -3.77
CA LYS A 138 21.07 -1.62 -4.86
C LYS A 138 21.33 -3.09 -4.58
N ASP A 139 21.42 -3.48 -3.32
CA ASP A 139 21.70 -4.86 -2.91
C ASP A 139 20.45 -5.75 -2.92
N SER A 140 19.28 -5.18 -3.24
CA SER A 140 17.99 -5.85 -3.22
C SER A 140 17.37 -5.87 -4.61
N THR A 141 17.92 -6.68 -5.51
CA THR A 141 17.46 -6.78 -6.91
C THR A 141 15.96 -7.07 -7.03
N GLY A 142 15.45 -8.01 -6.21
CA GLY A 142 14.02 -8.32 -6.19
C GLY A 142 13.15 -7.11 -5.82
N PHE A 143 13.58 -6.31 -4.85
CA PHE A 143 12.89 -5.08 -4.47
C PHE A 143 12.90 -4.05 -5.61
N LEU A 144 14.05 -3.88 -6.30
CA LEU A 144 14.16 -2.98 -7.44
C LEU A 144 13.25 -3.40 -8.60
N ILE A 145 13.20 -4.68 -8.93
CA ILE A 145 12.32 -5.19 -9.99
C ILE A 145 10.86 -4.85 -9.68
N VAL A 146 10.42 -5.13 -8.47
CA VAL A 146 9.02 -4.86 -8.05
C VAL A 146 8.72 -3.36 -8.01
N MET A 147 9.70 -2.54 -7.62
CA MET A 147 9.58 -1.08 -7.65
C MET A 147 9.23 -0.53 -9.05
N PHE A 148 9.64 -1.19 -10.11
CA PHE A 148 9.28 -0.81 -11.48
C PHE A 148 8.01 -1.52 -11.98
N ILE A 149 7.83 -2.80 -11.63
CA ILE A 149 6.67 -3.58 -12.10
C ILE A 149 5.34 -2.97 -11.63
N ILE A 150 5.26 -2.57 -10.36
CA ILE A 150 4.00 -2.05 -9.79
C ILE A 150 3.55 -0.75 -10.47
N PRO A 151 4.36 0.32 -10.56
CA PRO A 151 3.94 1.56 -11.19
C PRO A 151 3.66 1.41 -12.69
N ILE A 152 4.50 0.65 -13.40
CA ILE A 152 4.31 0.39 -14.84
C ILE A 152 3.02 -0.39 -15.08
N GLY A 153 2.80 -1.46 -14.32
CA GLY A 153 1.58 -2.25 -14.42
C GLY A 153 0.33 -1.43 -14.08
N GLN A 154 0.40 -0.59 -13.04
CA GLN A 154 -0.71 0.29 -12.68
C GLN A 154 -0.98 1.31 -13.78
N TYR A 155 0.05 1.90 -14.37
CA TYR A 155 -0.09 2.81 -15.51
C TYR A 155 -0.78 2.13 -16.70
N LEU A 156 -0.32 0.94 -17.08
CA LEU A 156 -0.89 0.19 -18.19
C LEU A 156 -2.36 -0.16 -17.95
N ILE A 157 -2.72 -0.59 -16.75
CA ILE A 157 -4.10 -0.92 -16.41
C ILE A 157 -5.00 0.31 -16.46
N VAL A 158 -4.56 1.43 -15.91
CA VAL A 158 -5.38 2.63 -15.89
C VAL A 158 -5.55 3.23 -17.29
N GLN A 159 -4.50 3.21 -18.11
CA GLN A 159 -4.55 3.80 -19.45
C GLN A 159 -5.23 2.90 -20.49
N PHE A 160 -5.10 1.57 -20.34
CA PHE A 160 -5.53 0.62 -21.37
C PHE A 160 -6.53 -0.43 -20.87
N GLY A 161 -6.78 -0.51 -19.56
CA GLY A 161 -7.64 -1.53 -18.96
C GLY A 161 -9.13 -1.37 -19.23
N GLY A 162 -9.60 -0.15 -19.52
CA GLY A 162 -10.96 0.15 -19.98
C GLY A 162 -12.04 -0.54 -19.15
N GLU A 163 -12.97 -1.20 -19.81
CA GLU A 163 -14.13 -1.85 -19.17
C GLU A 163 -13.74 -3.00 -18.24
N VAL A 164 -12.66 -3.74 -18.54
CA VAL A 164 -12.20 -4.89 -17.73
C VAL A 164 -11.85 -4.45 -16.29
N PHE A 165 -11.21 -3.30 -16.16
CA PHE A 165 -10.83 -2.73 -14.87
C PHE A 165 -11.74 -1.57 -14.44
N ARG A 166 -12.78 -1.25 -15.22
CA ARG A 166 -13.63 -0.07 -14.97
C ARG A 166 -12.82 1.21 -14.83
N THR A 167 -11.75 1.36 -15.62
CA THR A 167 -10.86 2.52 -15.60
C THR A 167 -11.05 3.38 -16.84
N VAL A 168 -10.77 4.66 -16.68
CA VAL A 168 -10.57 5.61 -17.78
C VAL A 168 -9.17 6.18 -17.70
N PRO A 169 -8.55 6.54 -18.85
CA PRO A 169 -7.22 7.12 -18.88
C PRO A 169 -7.15 8.38 -18.02
N LEU A 170 -6.14 8.44 -17.16
CA LEU A 170 -5.85 9.60 -16.32
C LEU A 170 -4.87 10.54 -17.01
N SER A 171 -5.06 11.85 -16.82
CA SER A 171 -4.15 12.86 -17.32
C SER A 171 -2.81 12.85 -16.56
N TRP A 172 -1.75 13.38 -17.15
CA TRP A 172 -0.47 13.54 -16.48
C TRP A 172 -0.55 14.41 -15.22
N LYS A 173 -1.52 15.34 -15.19
CA LYS A 173 -1.81 16.17 -14.01
C LYS A 173 -2.36 15.30 -12.87
N ASP A 174 -3.31 14.42 -13.15
CA ASP A 174 -3.88 13.51 -12.16
C ASP A 174 -2.80 12.58 -11.60
N TRP A 175 -1.97 11.99 -12.48
CA TRP A 175 -0.83 11.18 -12.07
C TRP A 175 0.13 11.95 -11.16
N GLY A 176 0.48 13.19 -11.51
CA GLY A 176 1.35 14.03 -10.71
C GLY A 176 0.78 14.29 -9.31
N ILE A 177 -0.51 14.60 -9.22
CA ILE A 177 -1.20 14.85 -7.95
C ILE A 177 -1.24 13.56 -7.11
N ILE A 178 -1.65 12.44 -7.70
CA ILE A 178 -1.76 11.15 -6.99
C ILE A 178 -0.39 10.72 -6.46
N VAL A 179 0.63 10.68 -7.31
CA VAL A 179 1.98 10.26 -6.93
C VAL A 179 2.57 11.20 -5.88
N GLY A 180 2.39 12.52 -6.05
CA GLY A 180 2.87 13.52 -5.11
C GLY A 180 2.23 13.38 -3.72
N LEU A 181 0.90 13.36 -3.65
CA LEU A 181 0.18 13.26 -2.39
C LEU A 181 0.40 11.92 -1.69
N THR A 182 0.36 10.81 -2.42
CA THR A 182 0.57 9.49 -1.84
C THR A 182 2.00 9.27 -1.36
N SER A 183 3.00 9.92 -1.98
CA SER A 183 4.41 9.84 -1.55
C SER A 183 4.64 10.41 -0.15
N LEU A 184 3.76 11.27 0.35
CA LEU A 184 3.83 11.79 1.71
C LEU A 184 3.88 10.68 2.76
N VAL A 185 3.26 9.53 2.50
CA VAL A 185 3.32 8.36 3.38
C VAL A 185 4.77 7.89 3.59
N LEU A 186 5.57 7.88 2.53
CA LEU A 186 6.99 7.54 2.61
C LEU A 186 7.77 8.58 3.40
N TRP A 187 7.59 9.86 3.06
CA TRP A 187 8.33 10.95 3.69
C TRP A 187 8.01 11.12 5.16
N ILE A 188 6.74 11.02 5.54
CA ILE A 188 6.33 11.02 6.97
C ILE A 188 7.02 9.85 7.69
N GLY A 189 7.03 8.66 7.09
CA GLY A 189 7.72 7.51 7.66
C GLY A 189 9.22 7.74 7.85
N GLU A 190 9.91 8.38 6.90
CA GLU A 190 11.33 8.72 7.02
C GLU A 190 11.58 9.76 8.13
N ILE A 191 10.79 10.83 8.16
CA ILE A 191 10.92 11.88 9.19
C ILE A 191 10.75 11.27 10.59
N LEU A 192 9.72 10.47 10.80
CA LEU A 192 9.48 9.81 12.09
C LEU A 192 10.63 8.87 12.51
N ARG A 193 11.29 8.23 11.54
CA ARG A 193 12.47 7.38 11.82
C ARG A 193 13.70 8.21 12.18
N LEU A 194 13.90 9.35 11.53
CA LEU A 194 15.00 10.26 11.85
C LEU A 194 14.85 10.83 13.26
N MET A 195 13.63 11.22 13.64
CA MET A 195 13.34 11.73 15.00
C MET A 195 13.54 10.69 16.10
N LYS A 196 13.34 9.39 15.80
CA LYS A 196 13.54 8.30 16.79
C LYS A 196 15.00 7.85 16.92
N LYS A 197 15.91 8.33 16.05
CA LYS A 197 17.35 8.03 16.14
C LYS A 197 18.13 8.98 17.04
N GLN A 198 17.50 10.06 17.49
CA GLN A 198 18.02 10.94 18.54
C GLN A 198 17.51 10.45 19.91
#